data_aa9980b422bc2f06e78f98ec8786d98b
#
_entry.id   aa9980b422bc2f06e78f98ec8786d98b
#
_cell.length_a   1.000
_cell.length_b   1.000
_cell.length_c   1.000
_cell.angle_alpha   90.00
_cell.angle_beta   90.00
_cell.angle_gamma   90.00
#
_symmetry.space_group_name_H-M   'P 1'
#
loop_
_entity.id
_entity.type
_entity.pdbx_description
1 polymer ?
#
loop_
_entity_poly.entity_id
_entity_poly.type
_entity_poly.pdbx_seq_one_letter_code
_entity_poly.pdbx_strand_id
1 'polypeptide(L)'
;MKIKSILILLILLSIITAFSGCVNEPKTDSSGEQPDAPRQENKVIEPEGTIRVSGAFALYPMMLKWSEEYTKLHPKVKFDISAGGAGKGMADTLGGLVDIGMLSREITQAEEEKGAYWIAITKDAVVPTANTKNPVFAQLKANGLKRDVFEKIFVNETIKTWGQAAGTGATEKINVYTRSDSAGAAETWAKYMNQKYKQEALKGVGVNGDPGLLEAVKQDKLGIGFNNIVFVYDQNTRKKIDGIEVIPLDQNGNGKIDPDENFYDTFDNMIEAVGTGKYPSPPARDLFHVTKGKPTGIVQDFIKWTLTDGQKYIPESGYIVLPQDKINEGLKKIE
;
A
#
# COMPACT_ATOMS: atom_id res chain seq x y z
N MET A 1 -29.90 -52.75 7.07
CA MET A 1 -29.26 -54.04 6.72
C MET A 1 -27.78 -53.88 7.09
N LYS A 2 -27.39 -54.26 8.28
CA LYS A 2 -26.68 -55.51 8.68
C LYS A 2 -25.41 -55.67 7.82
N ILE A 3 -24.21 -55.63 8.31
CA ILE A 3 -23.38 -56.46 9.23
C ILE A 3 -22.02 -56.51 8.49
N LYS A 4 -20.80 -56.50 8.99
CA LYS A 4 -20.12 -57.01 10.18
C LYS A 4 -18.68 -56.53 10.27
N SER A 5 -18.21 -56.36 11.47
CA SER A 5 -16.84 -56.35 11.96
C SER A 5 -16.03 -57.57 11.57
N ILE A 6 -14.70 -57.45 11.43
CA ILE A 6 -13.76 -58.53 11.85
C ILE A 6 -12.50 -57.88 12.36
N LEU A 7 -12.19 -58.18 13.61
CA LEU A 7 -11.02 -57.99 14.45
C LEU A 7 -10.09 -59.18 14.24
N ILE A 8 -8.79 -58.95 13.98
CA ILE A 8 -7.80 -60.01 14.21
C ILE A 8 -6.60 -59.40 14.93
N LEU A 9 -6.44 -59.87 16.16
CA LEU A 9 -5.36 -59.76 17.08
C LEU A 9 -4.46 -61.00 16.91
N LEU A 10 -3.13 -60.83 16.81
CA LEU A 10 -2.19 -61.94 17.10
C LEU A 10 -0.87 -61.42 17.65
N ILE A 11 -0.61 -61.92 18.84
CA ILE A 11 0.50 -61.86 19.76
C ILE A 11 1.54 -62.96 19.35
N LEU A 12 2.80 -62.74 19.64
CA LEU A 12 3.80 -63.71 20.13
C LEU A 12 5.22 -63.18 19.79
N LEU A 13 6.05 -62.97 20.69
CA LEU A 13 6.80 -63.67 21.74
C LEU A 13 8.31 -63.81 21.37
N SER A 14 9.10 -63.12 22.14
CA SER A 14 10.46 -63.43 22.67
C SER A 14 11.41 -64.39 21.97
N ILE A 15 12.68 -63.98 21.81
CA ILE A 15 13.83 -64.86 22.22
C ILE A 15 15.01 -63.98 22.63
N ILE A 16 15.45 -64.19 23.90
CA ILE A 16 16.67 -63.73 24.51
C ILE A 16 17.74 -64.80 24.22
N THR A 17 18.92 -64.40 23.77
CA THR A 17 20.12 -65.23 23.93
C THR A 17 21.28 -64.36 24.38
N ALA A 18 21.67 -64.63 25.65
CA ALA A 18 22.92 -64.15 26.26
C ALA A 18 24.08 -65.07 25.80
N PHE A 19 25.18 -64.46 25.45
CA PHE A 19 26.50 -65.15 25.46
C PHE A 19 27.52 -64.27 26.18
N SER A 20 27.98 -64.82 27.34
CA SER A 20 29.17 -64.37 28.09
C SER A 20 30.43 -64.89 27.42
N GLY A 21 31.43 -64.08 27.35
CA GLY A 21 32.81 -64.52 26.99
C GLY A 21 33.83 -63.49 27.46
N CYS A 22 34.66 -63.93 28.43
CA CYS A 22 35.63 -63.15 29.20
C CYS A 22 36.95 -62.87 28.49
N VAL A 23 37.57 -61.77 28.84
CA VAL A 23 39.00 -61.50 29.17
C VAL A 23 40.01 -61.42 28.04
N ASN A 24 40.58 -60.23 27.80
CA ASN A 24 42.00 -59.90 28.08
C ASN A 24 42.26 -58.39 27.83
N GLU A 25 42.78 -57.74 28.86
CA GLU A 25 43.47 -56.43 28.72
C GLU A 25 44.93 -56.72 28.23
N PRO A 26 45.51 -55.74 27.53
CA PRO A 26 46.58 -54.96 28.14
C PRO A 26 46.49 -53.47 27.93
N LYS A 27 46.98 -52.76 28.93
CA LYS A 27 47.21 -51.30 28.99
C LYS A 27 48.09 -50.78 27.88
N THR A 28 47.76 -49.56 27.37
CA THR A 28 48.55 -48.30 27.48
C THR A 28 48.08 -47.31 26.41
N ASP A 29 47.88 -46.23 26.80
CA ASP A 29 48.33 -44.84 26.57
C ASP A 29 47.23 -43.83 26.26
N SER A 30 47.27 -42.84 27.10
CA SER A 30 46.50 -41.63 27.09
C SER A 30 46.79 -40.72 25.88
N SER A 31 45.80 -40.45 25.05
CA SER A 31 45.65 -39.15 24.42
C SER A 31 44.16 -38.86 24.37
N GLY A 32 43.73 -37.89 25.18
CA GLY A 32 42.34 -37.47 25.28
C GLY A 32 41.86 -36.80 24.00
N GLU A 33 41.09 -37.50 23.20
CA GLU A 33 40.14 -36.92 22.28
C GLU A 33 38.77 -36.89 22.95
N GLN A 34 38.40 -35.69 23.38
CA GLN A 34 37.06 -35.40 23.86
C GLN A 34 36.10 -35.57 22.66
N PRO A 35 35.02 -36.36 22.74
CA PRO A 35 34.05 -36.44 21.64
C PRO A 35 33.46 -35.07 21.44
N ASP A 36 33.59 -34.51 20.25
CA ASP A 36 32.86 -33.33 19.79
C ASP A 36 31.38 -33.52 20.10
N ALA A 37 30.85 -32.65 20.95
CA ALA A 37 29.42 -32.55 21.16
C ALA A 37 28.76 -32.25 19.78
N PRO A 38 27.65 -32.89 19.44
CA PRO A 38 27.00 -32.64 18.17
C PRO A 38 26.66 -31.14 18.10
N ARG A 39 27.31 -30.46 17.15
CA ARG A 39 26.95 -29.08 16.75
C ARG A 39 25.48 -29.11 16.42
N GLN A 40 24.64 -28.54 17.25
CA GLN A 40 23.25 -28.28 16.87
C GLN A 40 23.30 -27.30 15.68
N GLU A 41 23.13 -27.82 14.48
CA GLU A 41 22.77 -27.02 13.35
C GLU A 41 21.45 -26.33 13.71
N ASN A 42 21.50 -25.02 13.95
CA ASN A 42 20.31 -24.19 14.01
C ASN A 42 19.63 -24.33 12.65
N LYS A 43 18.72 -25.28 12.54
CA LYS A 43 17.87 -25.45 11.37
C LYS A 43 17.02 -24.18 11.27
N VAL A 44 17.43 -23.24 10.43
CA VAL A 44 16.63 -22.07 10.09
C VAL A 44 15.31 -22.62 9.53
N ILE A 45 14.24 -22.51 10.31
CA ILE A 45 12.91 -22.93 9.86
C ILE A 45 12.50 -21.91 8.78
N GLU A 46 12.44 -22.39 7.54
CA GLU A 46 12.02 -21.58 6.40
C GLU A 46 10.55 -21.16 6.62
N PRO A 47 10.23 -19.84 6.52
CA PRO A 47 8.86 -19.36 6.65
C PRO A 47 7.93 -20.03 5.65
N GLU A 48 6.76 -20.49 6.10
CA GLU A 48 5.73 -21.05 5.22
C GLU A 48 4.32 -20.62 5.65
N GLY A 49 3.41 -20.51 4.70
CA GLY A 49 2.01 -20.16 4.95
C GLY A 49 1.45 -19.20 3.91
N THR A 50 0.25 -18.71 4.17
CA THR A 50 -0.43 -17.73 3.31
C THR A 50 -0.66 -16.44 4.08
N ILE A 51 -0.24 -15.31 3.52
CA ILE A 51 -0.52 -13.95 4.02
C ILE A 51 -1.68 -13.39 3.20
N ARG A 52 -2.81 -13.14 3.85
CA ARG A 52 -4.01 -12.56 3.23
C ARG A 52 -3.99 -11.05 3.42
N VAL A 53 -4.24 -10.33 2.33
CA VAL A 53 -4.13 -8.86 2.30
C VAL A 53 -5.32 -8.25 1.58
N SER A 54 -5.90 -7.20 2.13
CA SER A 54 -6.92 -6.42 1.44
C SER A 54 -6.78 -4.92 1.70
N GLY A 55 -7.37 -4.08 0.85
CA GLY A 55 -7.54 -2.68 1.19
C GLY A 55 -7.27 -1.68 0.06
N ALA A 56 -6.49 -0.65 0.39
CA ALA A 56 -6.33 0.54 -0.43
C ALA A 56 -5.76 0.26 -1.82
N PHE A 57 -6.44 0.74 -2.86
CA PHE A 57 -5.91 0.72 -4.23
C PHE A 57 -4.54 1.39 -4.32
N ALA A 58 -4.34 2.47 -3.55
CA ALA A 58 -3.08 3.21 -3.50
C ALA A 58 -1.85 2.34 -3.21
N LEU A 59 -1.98 1.30 -2.39
CA LEU A 59 -0.87 0.44 -1.98
C LEU A 59 -0.83 -0.89 -2.76
N TYR A 60 -1.88 -1.20 -3.50
CA TYR A 60 -2.04 -2.49 -4.18
C TYR A 60 -0.88 -2.82 -5.15
N PRO A 61 -0.43 -1.91 -6.05
CA PRO A 61 0.70 -2.20 -6.93
C PRO A 61 2.01 -2.48 -6.17
N MET A 62 2.28 -1.73 -5.10
CA MET A 62 3.48 -1.95 -4.28
C MET A 62 3.42 -3.29 -3.54
N MET A 63 2.23 -3.64 -3.04
CA MET A 63 2.02 -4.91 -2.36
C MET A 63 2.22 -6.11 -3.29
N LEU A 64 1.80 -6.01 -4.56
CA LEU A 64 2.09 -7.03 -5.57
C LEU A 64 3.60 -7.17 -5.81
N LYS A 65 4.31 -6.04 -5.95
CA LYS A 65 5.77 -6.06 -6.11
C LYS A 65 6.46 -6.69 -4.91
N TRP A 66 6.12 -6.28 -3.70
CA TRP A 66 6.69 -6.85 -2.48
C TRP A 66 6.38 -8.34 -2.32
N SER A 67 5.15 -8.76 -2.61
CA SER A 67 4.78 -10.18 -2.53
C SER A 67 5.57 -11.05 -3.52
N GLU A 68 5.77 -10.57 -4.74
CA GLU A 68 6.58 -11.24 -5.74
C GLU A 68 8.03 -11.40 -5.28
N GLU A 69 8.65 -10.31 -4.82
CA GLU A 69 10.06 -10.32 -4.41
C GLU A 69 10.28 -11.12 -3.11
N TYR A 70 9.34 -11.04 -2.16
CA TYR A 70 9.40 -11.83 -0.94
C TYR A 70 9.24 -13.33 -1.19
N THR A 71 8.34 -13.73 -2.10
CA THR A 71 8.15 -15.13 -2.48
C THR A 71 9.38 -15.71 -3.18
N LYS A 72 10.17 -14.91 -3.92
CA LYS A 72 11.47 -15.37 -4.47
C LYS A 72 12.47 -15.75 -3.37
N LEU A 73 12.42 -15.06 -2.22
CA LEU A 73 13.27 -15.34 -1.06
C LEU A 73 12.70 -16.46 -0.19
N HIS A 74 11.37 -16.57 -0.11
CA HIS A 74 10.63 -17.51 0.74
C HIS A 74 9.58 -18.26 -0.09
N PRO A 75 9.96 -19.27 -0.91
CA PRO A 75 9.07 -19.91 -1.89
C PRO A 75 7.85 -20.64 -1.30
N LYS A 76 7.86 -20.92 0.01
CA LYS A 76 6.73 -21.54 0.71
C LYS A 76 5.71 -20.52 1.24
N VAL A 77 6.00 -19.22 1.16
CA VAL A 77 5.06 -18.17 1.52
C VAL A 77 4.23 -17.81 0.30
N LYS A 78 2.92 -17.80 0.47
CA LYS A 78 1.93 -17.40 -0.55
C LYS A 78 1.22 -16.13 -0.12
N PHE A 79 0.71 -15.39 -1.09
CA PHE A 79 -0.08 -14.20 -0.84
C PHE A 79 -1.45 -14.31 -1.51
N ASP A 80 -2.48 -13.84 -0.79
CA ASP A 80 -3.83 -13.62 -1.32
C ASP A 80 -4.14 -12.12 -1.15
N ILE A 81 -4.09 -11.37 -2.26
CA ILE A 81 -4.11 -9.90 -2.23
C ILE A 81 -5.32 -9.38 -3.00
N SER A 82 -6.12 -8.54 -2.36
CA SER A 82 -7.28 -7.89 -2.98
C SER A 82 -7.31 -6.40 -2.72
N ALA A 83 -7.76 -5.62 -3.72
CA ALA A 83 -8.06 -4.20 -3.55
C ALA A 83 -9.57 -4.00 -3.31
N GLY A 84 -9.93 -2.91 -2.62
CA GLY A 84 -11.33 -2.60 -2.32
C GLY A 84 -11.52 -1.31 -1.51
N GLY A 85 -10.46 -0.49 -1.43
CA GLY A 85 -10.44 0.76 -0.66
C GLY A 85 -9.94 0.59 0.77
N ALA A 86 -9.47 1.70 1.36
CA ALA A 86 -8.89 1.71 2.70
C ALA A 86 -9.90 1.28 3.79
N GLY A 87 -11.17 1.64 3.62
CA GLY A 87 -12.23 1.24 4.54
C GLY A 87 -12.46 -0.26 4.56
N LYS A 88 -12.44 -0.92 3.38
CA LYS A 88 -12.49 -2.38 3.30
C LYS A 88 -11.30 -3.01 4.00
N GLY A 89 -10.07 -2.53 3.73
CA GLY A 89 -8.86 -3.03 4.38
C GLY A 89 -8.95 -2.98 5.90
N MET A 90 -9.41 -1.88 6.47
CA MET A 90 -9.61 -1.74 7.92
C MET A 90 -10.67 -2.72 8.44
N ALA A 91 -11.82 -2.81 7.76
CA ALA A 91 -12.91 -3.69 8.18
C ALA A 91 -12.50 -5.17 8.14
N ASP A 92 -11.84 -5.60 7.06
CA ASP A 92 -11.38 -6.98 6.91
C ASP A 92 -10.31 -7.34 7.96
N THR A 93 -9.39 -6.42 8.25
CA THR A 93 -8.34 -6.61 9.26
C THR A 93 -8.92 -6.74 10.66
N LEU A 94 -9.75 -5.79 11.08
CA LEU A 94 -10.38 -5.83 12.41
C LEU A 94 -11.34 -7.00 12.55
N GLY A 95 -12.00 -7.42 11.45
CA GLY A 95 -12.83 -8.62 11.37
C GLY A 95 -12.04 -9.94 11.37
N GLY A 96 -10.71 -9.92 11.22
CA GLY A 96 -9.87 -11.10 11.13
C GLY A 96 -10.01 -11.88 9.81
N LEU A 97 -10.52 -11.24 8.76
CA LEU A 97 -10.67 -11.84 7.43
C LEU A 97 -9.35 -11.84 6.66
N VAL A 98 -8.46 -10.89 6.95
CA VAL A 98 -7.12 -10.78 6.40
C VAL A 98 -6.10 -10.57 7.49
N ASP A 99 -4.84 -10.87 7.17
CA ASP A 99 -3.71 -10.74 8.09
C ASP A 99 -3.13 -9.32 8.06
N ILE A 100 -3.19 -8.66 6.89
CA ILE A 100 -2.73 -7.29 6.67
C ILE A 100 -3.78 -6.48 5.94
N GLY A 101 -4.14 -5.33 6.49
CA GLY A 101 -4.91 -4.28 5.81
C GLY A 101 -3.98 -3.26 5.16
N MET A 102 -4.24 -2.93 3.90
CA MET A 102 -3.58 -1.82 3.20
C MET A 102 -4.37 -0.53 3.45
N LEU A 103 -3.76 0.48 4.06
CA LEU A 103 -4.41 1.76 4.32
C LEU A 103 -3.64 2.92 3.70
N SER A 104 -4.41 3.89 3.21
CA SER A 104 -3.93 5.13 2.60
C SER A 104 -4.60 6.36 3.21
N ARG A 105 -4.89 6.28 4.48
CA ARG A 105 -5.36 7.36 5.36
C ARG A 105 -4.91 7.11 6.78
N GLU A 106 -4.97 8.12 7.60
CA GLU A 106 -4.71 7.99 9.03
C GLU A 106 -5.65 6.97 9.68
N ILE A 107 -5.12 6.26 10.65
CA ILE A 107 -5.86 5.35 11.52
C ILE A 107 -6.48 6.20 12.64
N THR A 108 -7.76 6.02 12.88
CA THR A 108 -8.47 6.76 13.92
C THR A 108 -8.28 6.12 15.30
N GLN A 109 -8.37 6.92 16.36
CA GLN A 109 -8.32 6.41 17.73
C GLN A 109 -9.34 5.28 17.96
N ALA A 110 -10.57 5.43 17.44
CA ALA A 110 -11.60 4.40 17.54
C ALA A 110 -11.25 3.08 16.85
N GLU A 111 -10.39 3.10 15.81
CA GLU A 111 -9.86 1.91 15.15
C GLU A 111 -8.73 1.28 15.98
N GLU A 112 -7.86 2.09 16.57
CA GLU A 112 -6.82 1.62 17.50
C GLU A 112 -7.44 0.96 18.73
N GLU A 113 -8.46 1.54 19.33
CA GLU A 113 -9.21 0.97 20.44
C GLU A 113 -9.87 -0.38 20.10
N LYS A 114 -10.17 -0.63 18.82
CA LYS A 114 -10.65 -1.93 18.32
C LYS A 114 -9.53 -2.91 17.99
N GLY A 115 -8.28 -2.54 18.23
CA GLY A 115 -7.10 -3.37 18.03
C GLY A 115 -6.37 -3.16 16.70
N ALA A 116 -6.64 -2.07 15.96
CA ALA A 116 -5.84 -1.74 14.79
C ALA A 116 -4.40 -1.40 15.21
N TYR A 117 -3.45 -2.20 14.74
CA TYR A 117 -2.02 -1.99 14.93
C TYR A 117 -1.40 -1.60 13.59
N TRP A 118 -0.84 -0.41 13.51
CA TRP A 118 -0.43 0.17 12.23
C TRP A 118 1.06 0.48 12.17
N ILE A 119 1.62 0.30 10.97
CA ILE A 119 3.02 0.58 10.65
C ILE A 119 3.04 1.38 9.35
N ALA A 120 3.65 2.57 9.37
CA ALA A 120 3.92 3.33 8.15
C ALA A 120 5.04 2.62 7.35
N ILE A 121 4.84 2.45 6.05
CA ILE A 121 5.73 1.63 5.21
C ILE A 121 6.27 2.36 3.98
N THR A 122 5.53 3.32 3.45
CA THR A 122 5.90 4.14 2.30
C THR A 122 5.03 5.40 2.25
N LYS A 123 5.22 6.25 1.25
CA LYS A 123 4.43 7.45 1.01
C LYS A 123 3.98 7.51 -0.44
N ASP A 124 2.80 8.12 -0.69
CA ASP A 124 2.29 8.48 -2.01
C ASP A 124 1.67 9.88 -2.03
N ALA A 125 1.04 10.24 -3.13
CA ALA A 125 0.26 11.46 -3.23
C ALA A 125 -0.99 11.24 -4.09
N VAL A 126 -2.02 12.07 -3.83
CA VAL A 126 -3.22 12.22 -4.65
C VAL A 126 -3.08 13.48 -5.48
N VAL A 127 -3.36 13.38 -6.78
CA VAL A 127 -3.30 14.53 -7.71
C VAL A 127 -4.65 14.74 -8.38
N PRO A 128 -5.04 15.99 -8.63
CA PRO A 128 -6.25 16.28 -9.43
C PRO A 128 -5.98 15.98 -10.90
N THR A 129 -6.95 15.35 -11.57
CA THR A 129 -6.83 14.89 -12.95
C THR A 129 -7.92 15.47 -13.83
N ALA A 130 -7.57 15.78 -15.08
CA ALA A 130 -8.48 16.18 -16.14
C ALA A 130 -8.11 15.48 -17.44
N ASN A 131 -9.03 15.53 -18.41
CA ASN A 131 -8.80 15.02 -19.75
C ASN A 131 -7.91 15.97 -20.56
N THR A 132 -6.97 15.47 -21.35
CA THR A 132 -6.10 16.28 -22.22
C THR A 132 -6.86 17.02 -23.32
N LYS A 133 -8.10 16.61 -23.65
CA LYS A 133 -9.00 17.28 -24.61
C LYS A 133 -9.92 18.31 -23.95
N ASN A 134 -9.64 18.69 -22.71
CA ASN A 134 -10.44 19.70 -22.01
C ASN A 134 -10.34 21.05 -22.72
N PRO A 135 -11.46 21.81 -22.88
CA PRO A 135 -11.48 23.07 -23.62
C PRO A 135 -10.56 24.16 -23.05
N VAL A 136 -10.21 24.08 -21.76
CA VAL A 136 -9.30 25.03 -21.10
C VAL A 136 -7.97 24.39 -20.69
N PHE A 137 -7.61 23.29 -21.36
CA PHE A 137 -6.42 22.49 -21.02
C PHE A 137 -5.13 23.33 -20.93
N ALA A 138 -4.90 24.21 -21.91
CA ALA A 138 -3.69 25.06 -21.94
C ALA A 138 -3.61 25.98 -20.71
N GLN A 139 -4.74 26.55 -20.30
CA GLN A 139 -4.85 27.41 -19.11
C GLN A 139 -4.65 26.63 -17.84
N LEU A 140 -5.25 25.44 -17.74
CA LEU A 140 -5.05 24.56 -16.57
C LEU A 140 -3.58 24.18 -16.40
N LYS A 141 -2.89 23.88 -17.50
CA LYS A 141 -1.46 23.52 -17.45
C LYS A 141 -0.57 24.72 -17.08
N ALA A 142 -0.87 25.91 -17.61
CA ALA A 142 -0.07 27.13 -17.40
C ALA A 142 -0.29 27.76 -16.01
N ASN A 143 -1.56 27.78 -15.58
CA ASN A 143 -1.98 28.55 -14.41
C ASN A 143 -2.24 27.66 -13.19
N GLY A 144 -2.46 26.36 -13.37
CA GLY A 144 -2.92 25.48 -12.32
C GLY A 144 -4.29 25.91 -11.74
N LEU A 145 -4.66 25.32 -10.63
CA LEU A 145 -5.81 25.74 -9.83
C LEU A 145 -5.45 25.90 -8.35
N LYS A 146 -6.03 26.90 -7.72
CA LYS A 146 -5.90 27.15 -6.27
C LYS A 146 -6.72 26.14 -5.48
N ARG A 147 -6.32 25.92 -4.24
CA ARG A 147 -7.02 25.02 -3.31
C ARG A 147 -8.51 25.39 -3.13
N ASP A 148 -8.83 26.66 -3.01
CA ASP A 148 -10.21 27.13 -2.84
C ASP A 148 -11.08 26.92 -4.11
N VAL A 149 -10.45 26.90 -5.32
CA VAL A 149 -11.15 26.56 -6.57
C VAL A 149 -11.57 25.08 -6.54
N PHE A 150 -10.69 24.17 -6.10
CA PHE A 150 -11.04 22.76 -5.93
C PHE A 150 -12.16 22.59 -4.89
N GLU A 151 -12.12 23.31 -3.75
CA GLU A 151 -13.19 23.28 -2.76
C GLU A 151 -14.54 23.73 -3.35
N LYS A 152 -14.53 24.81 -4.15
CA LYS A 152 -15.72 25.32 -4.86
C LYS A 152 -16.26 24.36 -5.92
N ILE A 153 -15.41 23.49 -6.51
CA ILE A 153 -15.82 22.47 -7.46
C ILE A 153 -16.34 21.22 -6.73
N PHE A 154 -15.52 20.64 -5.85
CA PHE A 154 -15.76 19.31 -5.29
C PHE A 154 -16.67 19.29 -4.05
N VAL A 155 -16.81 20.41 -3.34
CA VAL A 155 -17.57 20.47 -2.07
C VAL A 155 -18.74 21.43 -2.15
N ASN A 156 -18.47 22.69 -2.50
CA ASN A 156 -19.47 23.76 -2.42
C ASN A 156 -20.33 23.87 -3.70
N GLU A 157 -19.91 23.27 -4.82
CA GLU A 157 -20.57 23.29 -6.12
C GLU A 157 -20.89 24.70 -6.63
N THR A 158 -20.10 25.72 -6.23
CA THR A 158 -20.28 27.12 -6.64
C THR A 158 -19.55 27.46 -7.95
N ILE A 159 -18.51 26.69 -8.32
CA ILE A 159 -17.88 26.72 -9.64
C ILE A 159 -18.41 25.50 -10.42
N LYS A 160 -19.11 25.76 -11.53
CA LYS A 160 -19.81 24.75 -12.33
C LYS A 160 -19.34 24.66 -13.77
N THR A 161 -18.55 25.64 -14.25
CA THR A 161 -18.03 25.65 -15.62
C THR A 161 -16.51 25.74 -15.62
N TRP A 162 -15.92 25.20 -16.67
CA TRP A 162 -14.48 25.24 -16.87
C TRP A 162 -13.95 26.68 -17.02
N GLY A 163 -14.76 27.58 -17.60
CA GLY A 163 -14.37 28.99 -17.65
C GLY A 163 -14.31 29.66 -16.29
N GLN A 164 -15.25 29.36 -15.39
CA GLN A 164 -15.18 29.85 -14.00
C GLN A 164 -13.94 29.31 -13.25
N ALA A 165 -13.58 28.04 -13.50
CA ALA A 165 -12.42 27.43 -12.86
C ALA A 165 -11.10 28.01 -13.37
N ALA A 166 -10.97 28.20 -14.70
CA ALA A 166 -9.72 28.60 -15.35
C ALA A 166 -9.61 30.10 -15.62
N GLY A 167 -10.61 30.91 -15.23
CA GLY A 167 -10.63 32.35 -15.50
C GLY A 167 -10.77 32.69 -16.98
N THR A 168 -11.56 31.91 -17.76
CA THR A 168 -11.79 32.10 -19.17
C THR A 168 -13.26 32.29 -19.50
N GLY A 169 -13.58 32.53 -20.78
CA GLY A 169 -14.98 32.62 -21.26
C GLY A 169 -15.63 31.25 -21.57
N ALA A 170 -14.99 30.12 -21.26
CA ALA A 170 -15.55 28.80 -21.54
C ALA A 170 -16.83 28.55 -20.73
N THR A 171 -17.88 28.05 -21.39
CA THR A 171 -19.21 27.84 -20.77
C THR A 171 -19.52 26.37 -20.46
N GLU A 172 -18.64 25.47 -20.87
CA GLU A 172 -18.77 24.02 -20.68
C GLU A 172 -18.81 23.68 -19.22
N LYS A 173 -19.77 22.83 -18.85
CA LYS A 173 -19.94 22.36 -17.45
C LYS A 173 -18.83 21.42 -17.05
N ILE A 174 -18.44 21.48 -15.80
CA ILE A 174 -17.52 20.51 -15.18
C ILE A 174 -18.32 19.27 -14.79
N ASN A 175 -17.87 18.08 -15.22
CA ASN A 175 -18.36 16.79 -14.76
C ASN A 175 -17.41 16.29 -13.66
N VAL A 176 -17.88 16.32 -12.42
CA VAL A 176 -17.08 15.97 -11.26
C VAL A 176 -17.20 14.47 -10.96
N TYR A 177 -16.07 13.78 -10.89
CA TYR A 177 -15.97 12.38 -10.50
C TYR A 177 -15.31 12.24 -9.13
N THR A 178 -15.88 11.38 -8.29
CA THR A 178 -15.37 11.06 -6.94
C THR A 178 -15.39 9.55 -6.71
N ARG A 179 -15.08 9.12 -5.50
CA ARG A 179 -15.03 7.70 -5.15
C ARG A 179 -16.35 7.24 -4.52
N SER A 180 -16.85 6.09 -4.98
CA SER A 180 -18.02 5.41 -4.38
C SER A 180 -17.64 4.43 -3.27
N ASP A 181 -16.40 3.94 -3.25
CA ASP A 181 -15.84 3.11 -2.21
C ASP A 181 -15.27 3.96 -1.05
N SER A 182 -15.06 3.38 0.11
CA SER A 182 -14.40 4.05 1.24
C SER A 182 -12.91 4.17 0.96
N ALA A 183 -12.50 5.29 0.36
CA ALA A 183 -11.20 5.50 -0.22
C ALA A 183 -10.34 6.49 0.57
N GLY A 184 -9.11 6.06 0.93
CA GLY A 184 -8.15 7.00 1.50
C GLY A 184 -7.76 8.14 0.54
N ALA A 185 -7.82 7.93 -0.78
CA ALA A 185 -7.61 9.00 -1.76
C ALA A 185 -8.66 10.11 -1.63
N ALA A 186 -9.94 9.75 -1.51
CA ALA A 186 -11.02 10.70 -1.31
C ALA A 186 -10.92 11.43 0.04
N GLU A 187 -10.58 10.70 1.10
CA GLU A 187 -10.33 11.30 2.42
C GLU A 187 -9.18 12.32 2.37
N THR A 188 -8.07 11.97 1.74
CA THR A 188 -6.90 12.84 1.61
C THR A 188 -7.18 14.06 0.74
N TRP A 189 -7.92 13.88 -0.37
CA TRP A 189 -8.32 14.97 -1.25
C TRP A 189 -9.26 15.95 -0.54
N ALA A 190 -10.23 15.45 0.23
CA ALA A 190 -11.10 16.27 1.06
C ALA A 190 -10.31 17.08 2.10
N LYS A 191 -9.38 16.43 2.81
CA LYS A 191 -8.50 17.10 3.80
C LYS A 191 -7.57 18.14 3.17
N TYR A 192 -7.15 17.97 1.92
CA TYR A 192 -6.39 19.01 1.22
C TYR A 192 -7.16 20.30 1.10
N MET A 193 -8.45 20.24 0.77
CA MET A 193 -9.30 21.43 0.68
C MET A 193 -9.59 22.02 2.06
N ASN A 194 -9.92 21.21 3.05
CA ASN A 194 -10.07 21.62 4.43
C ASN A 194 -9.84 20.41 5.36
N GLN A 195 -8.99 20.56 6.37
CA GLN A 195 -8.63 19.50 7.31
C GLN A 195 -9.83 18.86 8.06
N LYS A 196 -10.95 19.57 8.14
CA LYS A 196 -12.18 19.06 8.76
C LYS A 196 -13.04 18.22 7.82
N TYR A 197 -12.77 18.27 6.52
CA TYR A 197 -13.53 17.51 5.55
C TYR A 197 -13.12 16.03 5.55
N LYS A 198 -14.15 15.20 5.33
CA LYS A 198 -14.02 13.77 5.08
C LYS A 198 -14.52 13.48 3.67
N GLN A 199 -14.38 12.25 3.22
CA GLN A 199 -14.82 11.80 1.90
C GLN A 199 -16.26 12.21 1.59
N GLU A 200 -17.17 12.17 2.57
CA GLU A 200 -18.61 12.47 2.42
C GLU A 200 -18.88 13.93 2.04
N ALA A 201 -17.92 14.83 2.24
CA ALA A 201 -18.02 16.21 1.80
C ALA A 201 -17.92 16.35 0.27
N LEU A 202 -17.26 15.40 -0.40
CA LEU A 202 -17.05 15.44 -1.85
C LEU A 202 -18.33 15.17 -2.62
N LYS A 203 -18.59 16.01 -3.62
CA LYS A 203 -19.72 15.91 -4.53
C LYS A 203 -19.28 15.37 -5.89
N GLY A 204 -20.22 14.92 -6.70
CA GLY A 204 -19.98 14.37 -8.03
C GLY A 204 -20.44 12.94 -8.20
N VAL A 205 -20.12 12.36 -9.35
CA VAL A 205 -20.46 10.98 -9.69
C VAL A 205 -19.47 10.03 -9.03
N GLY A 206 -19.98 9.13 -8.18
CA GLY A 206 -19.17 8.14 -7.48
C GLY A 206 -18.71 7.01 -8.40
N VAL A 207 -17.41 6.76 -8.47
CA VAL A 207 -16.79 5.69 -9.26
C VAL A 207 -15.95 4.78 -8.35
N ASN A 208 -15.99 3.49 -8.60
CA ASN A 208 -15.26 2.52 -7.78
C ASN A 208 -13.78 2.43 -8.15
N GLY A 209 -12.93 2.60 -7.17
CA GLY A 209 -11.48 2.43 -7.28
C GLY A 209 -10.76 3.53 -8.07
N ASP A 210 -9.44 3.58 -7.93
CA ASP A 210 -8.60 4.50 -8.73
C ASP A 210 -8.64 4.20 -10.24
N PRO A 211 -8.57 2.92 -10.69
CA PRO A 211 -8.65 2.62 -12.11
C PRO A 211 -9.96 3.09 -12.75
N GLY A 212 -11.09 2.89 -12.05
CA GLY A 212 -12.40 3.32 -12.54
C GLY A 212 -12.53 4.84 -12.62
N LEU A 213 -12.04 5.56 -11.62
CA LEU A 213 -12.08 7.03 -11.60
C LEU A 213 -11.16 7.62 -12.67
N LEU A 214 -9.97 7.07 -12.87
CA LEU A 214 -9.06 7.49 -13.94
C LEU A 214 -9.71 7.31 -15.31
N GLU A 215 -10.33 6.15 -15.56
CA GLU A 215 -10.99 5.85 -16.82
C GLU A 215 -12.19 6.77 -17.06
N ALA A 216 -12.99 7.08 -16.03
CA ALA A 216 -14.10 8.02 -16.14
C ALA A 216 -13.63 9.40 -16.60
N VAL A 217 -12.55 9.94 -16.03
CA VAL A 217 -11.97 11.22 -16.46
C VAL A 217 -11.37 11.12 -17.86
N LYS A 218 -10.74 9.99 -18.20
CA LYS A 218 -10.14 9.77 -19.52
C LYS A 218 -11.17 9.72 -20.64
N GLN A 219 -12.37 9.20 -20.40
CA GLN A 219 -13.45 9.11 -21.37
C GLN A 219 -14.27 10.40 -21.48
N ASP A 220 -14.17 11.30 -20.51
CA ASP A 220 -14.94 12.53 -20.48
C ASP A 220 -14.04 13.77 -20.61
N LYS A 221 -14.10 14.44 -21.77
CA LYS A 221 -13.32 15.67 -22.00
C LYS A 221 -13.65 16.82 -21.04
N LEU A 222 -14.81 16.77 -20.38
CA LEU A 222 -15.25 17.75 -19.39
C LEU A 222 -15.09 17.24 -17.94
N GLY A 223 -14.49 16.06 -17.78
CA GLY A 223 -14.30 15.41 -16.50
C GLY A 223 -13.18 16.04 -15.67
N ILE A 224 -13.42 16.09 -14.36
CA ILE A 224 -12.40 16.32 -13.33
C ILE A 224 -12.49 15.22 -12.28
N GLY A 225 -11.35 14.75 -11.80
CA GLY A 225 -11.26 13.76 -10.74
C GLY A 225 -9.98 13.93 -9.91
N PHE A 226 -9.66 12.94 -9.12
CA PHE A 226 -8.41 12.87 -8.35
C PHE A 226 -7.96 11.40 -8.24
N ASN A 227 -6.68 11.15 -8.41
CA ASN A 227 -6.13 9.80 -8.40
C ASN A 227 -4.80 9.74 -7.64
N ASN A 228 -4.47 8.57 -7.13
CA ASN A 228 -3.11 8.32 -6.64
C ASN A 228 -2.11 8.36 -7.81
N ILE A 229 -0.94 8.94 -7.59
CA ILE A 229 0.06 9.17 -8.64
C ILE A 229 0.44 7.90 -9.41
N VAL A 230 0.48 6.75 -8.73
CA VAL A 230 0.82 5.45 -9.33
C VAL A 230 -0.16 4.99 -10.42
N PHE A 231 -1.37 5.54 -10.47
CA PHE A 231 -2.36 5.28 -11.53
C PHE A 231 -2.34 6.33 -12.63
N VAL A 232 -1.80 7.51 -12.37
CA VAL A 232 -1.74 8.63 -13.34
C VAL A 232 -0.51 8.55 -14.22
N TYR A 233 0.57 7.97 -13.71
CA TYR A 233 1.83 7.79 -14.43
C TYR A 233 2.09 6.31 -14.71
N ASP A 234 2.53 6.02 -15.93
CA ASP A 234 2.99 4.69 -16.31
C ASP A 234 4.35 4.38 -15.68
N GLN A 235 4.46 3.26 -15.01
CA GLN A 235 5.66 2.88 -14.25
C GLN A 235 6.87 2.60 -15.15
N ASN A 236 6.66 2.14 -16.39
CA ASN A 236 7.75 1.78 -17.30
C ASN A 236 8.24 3.00 -18.09
N THR A 237 7.33 3.78 -18.64
CA THR A 237 7.67 4.96 -19.44
C THR A 237 7.95 6.19 -18.60
N ARG A 238 7.55 6.20 -17.34
CA ARG A 238 7.63 7.32 -16.38
C ARG A 238 6.89 8.57 -16.85
N LYS A 239 5.94 8.42 -17.76
CA LYS A 239 5.10 9.49 -18.31
C LYS A 239 3.67 9.36 -17.83
N LYS A 240 2.91 10.45 -17.94
CA LYS A 240 1.46 10.42 -17.69
C LYS A 240 0.76 9.46 -18.65
N ILE A 241 -0.29 8.81 -18.20
CA ILE A 241 -1.16 7.94 -18.99
C ILE A 241 -1.83 8.79 -20.11
N ASP A 242 -1.84 8.28 -21.33
CA ASP A 242 -2.42 8.96 -22.47
C ASP A 242 -3.89 9.36 -22.22
N GLY A 243 -4.23 10.58 -22.55
CA GLY A 243 -5.58 11.15 -22.38
C GLY A 243 -5.80 11.79 -21.01
N ILE A 244 -4.86 11.66 -20.07
CA ILE A 244 -4.92 12.24 -18.72
C ILE A 244 -3.85 13.32 -18.52
N GLU A 245 -4.25 14.40 -17.88
CA GLU A 245 -3.33 15.42 -17.38
C GLU A 245 -3.54 15.65 -15.88
N VAL A 246 -2.47 15.97 -15.19
CA VAL A 246 -2.52 16.46 -13.81
C VAL A 246 -2.76 17.96 -13.86
N ILE A 247 -3.76 18.45 -13.14
CA ILE A 247 -3.96 19.89 -12.97
C ILE A 247 -2.95 20.36 -11.90
N PRO A 248 -1.98 21.22 -12.24
CA PRO A 248 -1.03 21.72 -11.27
C PRO A 248 -1.72 22.49 -10.13
N LEU A 249 -1.14 22.42 -8.93
CA LEU A 249 -1.60 23.21 -7.79
C LEU A 249 -0.90 24.56 -7.78
N ASP A 250 -1.66 25.65 -7.95
CA ASP A 250 -1.19 27.02 -7.69
C ASP A 250 -1.15 27.21 -6.17
N GLN A 251 -0.01 26.90 -5.55
CA GLN A 251 0.15 26.85 -4.10
C GLN A 251 0.27 28.24 -3.47
N ASN A 252 0.94 29.16 -4.17
CA ASN A 252 1.14 30.52 -3.71
C ASN A 252 -0.02 31.47 -4.09
N GLY A 253 -0.96 31.00 -4.95
CA GLY A 253 -2.16 31.69 -5.31
C GLY A 253 -1.99 32.88 -6.27
N ASN A 254 -0.88 32.92 -7.02
CA ASN A 254 -0.58 34.04 -7.92
C ASN A 254 -1.20 33.91 -9.34
N GLY A 255 -1.87 32.78 -9.64
CA GLY A 255 -2.57 32.53 -10.89
C GLY A 255 -1.68 32.05 -12.04
N LYS A 256 -0.52 31.49 -11.73
CA LYS A 256 0.41 30.84 -12.67
C LYS A 256 1.18 29.74 -11.95
N ILE A 257 1.74 28.80 -12.71
CA ILE A 257 2.65 27.78 -12.16
C ILE A 257 4.09 28.30 -12.27
N ASP A 258 4.68 28.59 -11.14
CA ASP A 258 6.06 29.01 -11.05
C ASP A 258 7.03 27.81 -11.22
N PRO A 259 8.32 28.01 -11.55
CA PRO A 259 9.27 26.93 -11.80
C PRO A 259 9.41 25.94 -10.64
N ASP A 260 9.25 26.38 -9.40
CA ASP A 260 9.31 25.55 -8.19
C ASP A 260 8.01 24.77 -7.92
N GLU A 261 6.92 25.12 -8.60
CA GLU A 261 5.65 24.41 -8.61
C GLU A 261 5.46 23.49 -9.82
N ASN A 262 6.37 23.56 -10.83
CA ASN A 262 6.27 22.83 -12.09
C ASN A 262 7.04 21.50 -12.07
N PHE A 263 6.48 20.48 -11.44
CA PHE A 263 7.04 19.14 -11.32
C PHE A 263 6.11 18.02 -11.83
N TYR A 264 5.08 18.34 -12.61
CA TYR A 264 4.03 17.39 -13.01
C TYR A 264 4.32 16.66 -14.33
N ASP A 265 5.40 16.98 -15.03
CA ASP A 265 5.63 16.45 -16.39
C ASP A 265 6.03 14.98 -16.41
N THR A 266 6.79 14.52 -15.42
CA THR A 266 7.23 13.12 -15.29
C THR A 266 6.92 12.54 -13.93
N PHE A 267 6.84 11.22 -13.86
CA PHE A 267 6.65 10.52 -12.60
C PHE A 267 7.80 10.77 -11.61
N ASP A 268 9.04 10.79 -12.11
CA ASP A 268 10.22 11.01 -11.28
C ASP A 268 10.23 12.39 -10.62
N ASN A 269 9.86 13.44 -11.39
CA ASN A 269 9.73 14.79 -10.85
C ASN A 269 8.63 14.85 -9.77
N MET A 270 7.52 14.15 -9.98
CA MET A 270 6.44 14.09 -9.00
C MET A 270 6.84 13.37 -7.72
N ILE A 271 7.55 12.23 -7.84
CA ILE A 271 8.10 11.47 -6.70
C ILE A 271 9.07 12.36 -5.91
N GLU A 272 9.99 13.06 -6.60
CA GLU A 272 10.93 13.98 -5.96
C GLU A 272 10.20 15.12 -5.24
N ALA A 273 9.20 15.73 -5.89
CA ALA A 273 8.43 16.81 -5.28
C ALA A 273 7.69 16.38 -4.00
N VAL A 274 7.13 15.17 -3.97
CA VAL A 274 6.52 14.60 -2.76
C VAL A 274 7.58 14.28 -1.71
N GLY A 275 8.71 13.71 -2.10
CA GLY A 275 9.80 13.33 -1.20
C GLY A 275 10.48 14.52 -0.54
N THR A 276 10.61 15.62 -1.26
CA THR A 276 11.23 16.88 -0.77
C THR A 276 10.25 17.84 -0.10
N GLY A 277 8.94 17.51 -0.11
CA GLY A 277 7.91 18.37 0.48
C GLY A 277 7.52 19.58 -0.39
N LYS A 278 7.94 19.67 -1.64
CA LYS A 278 7.45 20.66 -2.61
C LYS A 278 5.98 20.44 -2.95
N TYR A 279 5.54 19.18 -3.05
CA TYR A 279 4.14 18.84 -3.15
C TYR A 279 3.52 18.80 -1.75
N PRO A 280 2.35 19.45 -1.51
CA PRO A 280 1.81 19.62 -0.16
C PRO A 280 1.33 18.31 0.48
N SER A 281 1.31 18.28 1.81
CA SER A 281 0.80 17.14 2.57
C SER A 281 -0.24 17.61 3.61
N PRO A 282 -1.55 17.28 3.46
CA PRO A 282 -2.11 16.62 2.27
C PRO A 282 -1.99 17.47 0.99
N PRO A 283 -2.09 16.93 -0.23
CA PRO A 283 -2.56 15.59 -0.54
C PRO A 283 -1.47 14.51 -0.70
N ALA A 284 -0.20 14.78 -0.34
CA ALA A 284 0.76 13.72 -0.05
C ALA A 284 0.45 13.10 1.34
N ARG A 285 0.77 11.81 1.52
CA ARG A 285 0.45 11.07 2.75
C ARG A 285 1.29 9.82 2.91
N ASP A 286 1.38 9.32 4.13
CA ASP A 286 1.93 8.01 4.42
C ASP A 286 0.91 6.90 4.08
N LEU A 287 1.43 5.73 3.73
CA LEU A 287 0.68 4.50 3.52
C LEU A 287 1.06 3.50 4.60
N PHE A 288 0.09 2.67 5.01
CA PHE A 288 0.23 1.84 6.18
C PHE A 288 -0.13 0.38 5.91
N HIS A 289 0.63 -0.53 6.52
CA HIS A 289 0.15 -1.86 6.85
C HIS A 289 -0.55 -1.81 8.21
N VAL A 290 -1.71 -2.44 8.30
CA VAL A 290 -2.48 -2.54 9.54
C VAL A 290 -2.74 -4.01 9.83
N THR A 291 -2.54 -4.42 11.09
CA THR A 291 -2.83 -5.76 11.59
C THR A 291 -3.80 -5.66 12.77
N LYS A 292 -4.45 -6.76 13.12
CA LYS A 292 -5.25 -6.85 14.35
C LYS A 292 -4.34 -7.22 15.52
N GLY A 293 -3.94 -6.23 16.30
CA GLY A 293 -2.90 -6.37 17.32
C GLY A 293 -1.50 -6.45 16.71
N LYS A 294 -0.48 -6.58 17.54
CA LYS A 294 0.93 -6.67 17.12
C LYS A 294 1.15 -7.89 16.21
N PRO A 295 1.78 -7.74 15.03
CA PRO A 295 2.03 -8.84 14.11
C PRO A 295 3.00 -9.85 14.70
N THR A 296 2.85 -11.12 14.33
CA THR A 296 3.73 -12.24 14.73
C THR A 296 3.98 -13.18 13.56
N GLY A 297 5.01 -14.03 13.66
CA GLY A 297 5.34 -15.06 12.68
C GLY A 297 5.58 -14.47 11.28
N ILE A 298 5.12 -15.17 10.24
CA ILE A 298 5.37 -14.77 8.84
C ILE A 298 4.87 -13.38 8.49
N VAL A 299 3.82 -12.88 9.17
CA VAL A 299 3.30 -11.51 8.97
C VAL A 299 4.27 -10.48 9.52
N GLN A 300 4.82 -10.72 10.72
CA GLN A 300 5.84 -9.87 11.31
C GLN A 300 7.11 -9.86 10.44
N ASP A 301 7.57 -11.03 10.00
CA ASP A 301 8.77 -11.17 9.15
C ASP A 301 8.59 -10.41 7.83
N PHE A 302 7.44 -10.56 7.18
CA PHE A 302 7.14 -9.84 5.95
C PHE A 302 7.09 -8.32 6.17
N ILE A 303 6.41 -7.82 7.20
CA ILE A 303 6.35 -6.38 7.49
C ILE A 303 7.75 -5.85 7.82
N LYS A 304 8.56 -6.59 8.58
CA LYS A 304 9.95 -6.23 8.85
C LYS A 304 10.76 -6.13 7.55
N TRP A 305 10.61 -7.11 6.67
CA TRP A 305 11.27 -7.10 5.37
C TRP A 305 10.84 -5.90 4.51
N THR A 306 9.55 -5.51 4.50
CA THR A 306 9.10 -4.30 3.78
C THR A 306 9.74 -3.01 4.31
N LEU A 307 10.12 -2.96 5.58
CA LEU A 307 10.82 -1.82 6.21
C LEU A 307 12.35 -1.87 6.04
N THR A 308 12.89 -2.98 5.57
CA THR A 308 14.35 -3.17 5.38
C THR A 308 14.68 -3.41 3.91
N ASP A 309 14.89 -4.66 3.50
CA ASP A 309 15.30 -5.01 2.13
C ASP A 309 14.23 -4.67 1.08
N GLY A 310 12.96 -4.63 1.48
CA GLY A 310 11.84 -4.25 0.63
C GLY A 310 11.82 -2.78 0.22
N GLN A 311 12.52 -1.90 0.96
CA GLN A 311 12.58 -0.46 0.68
C GLN A 311 13.23 -0.15 -0.68
N LYS A 312 14.16 -0.97 -1.16
CA LYS A 312 14.83 -0.78 -2.45
C LYS A 312 13.89 -0.80 -3.65
N TYR A 313 12.72 -1.44 -3.53
CA TYR A 313 11.73 -1.55 -4.61
C TYR A 313 10.75 -0.36 -4.67
N ILE A 314 10.75 0.51 -3.67
CA ILE A 314 9.80 1.63 -3.54
C ILE A 314 9.93 2.65 -4.68
N PRO A 315 11.13 3.20 -5.00
CA PRO A 315 11.25 4.24 -6.02
C PRO A 315 10.88 3.73 -7.43
N GLU A 316 11.32 2.53 -7.80
CA GLU A 316 11.00 1.94 -9.10
C GLU A 316 9.51 1.68 -9.27
N SER A 317 8.80 1.36 -8.16
CA SER A 317 7.36 1.13 -8.14
C SER A 317 6.53 2.42 -8.09
N GLY A 318 7.17 3.61 -8.07
CA GLY A 318 6.46 4.88 -8.11
C GLY A 318 6.01 5.41 -6.76
N TYR A 319 6.63 4.95 -5.69
CA TYR A 319 6.35 5.41 -4.33
C TYR A 319 7.55 6.15 -3.73
N ILE A 320 7.35 6.73 -2.58
CA ILE A 320 8.35 7.55 -1.89
C ILE A 320 8.81 6.82 -0.62
N VAL A 321 10.13 6.67 -0.48
CA VAL A 321 10.74 6.09 0.72
C VAL A 321 10.45 6.99 1.92
N LEU A 322 10.08 6.39 3.05
CA LEU A 322 9.89 7.12 4.30
C LEU A 322 11.23 7.65 4.84
N PRO A 323 11.21 8.76 5.58
CA PRO A 323 12.36 9.19 6.37
C PRO A 323 12.82 8.07 7.31
N GLN A 324 14.13 7.99 7.55
CA GLN A 324 14.74 6.90 8.33
C GLN A 324 14.22 6.80 9.76
N ASP A 325 13.86 7.92 10.37
CA ASP A 325 13.24 7.95 11.71
C ASP A 325 11.88 7.22 11.73
N LYS A 326 11.04 7.38 10.70
CA LYS A 326 9.77 6.65 10.57
C LYS A 326 9.98 5.15 10.33
N ILE A 327 10.98 4.80 9.52
CA ILE A 327 11.35 3.38 9.31
C ILE A 327 11.79 2.76 10.64
N ASN A 328 12.64 3.45 11.40
CA ASN A 328 13.10 2.98 12.71
C ASN A 328 11.95 2.88 13.72
N GLU A 329 10.99 3.82 13.71
CA GLU A 329 9.76 3.71 14.51
C GLU A 329 8.96 2.46 14.15
N GLY A 330 8.77 2.20 12.85
CA GLY A 330 8.08 1.00 12.37
C GLY A 330 8.77 -0.29 12.81
N LEU A 331 10.10 -0.38 12.68
CA LEU A 331 10.88 -1.52 13.15
C LEU A 331 10.74 -1.74 14.66
N LYS A 332 10.84 -0.68 15.46
CA LYS A 332 10.64 -0.74 16.91
C LYS A 332 9.24 -1.21 17.31
N LYS A 333 8.21 -0.85 16.53
CA LYS A 333 6.85 -1.32 16.80
C LYS A 333 6.69 -2.83 16.63
N ILE A 334 7.45 -3.45 15.73
CA ILE A 334 7.32 -4.88 15.42
C ILE A 334 8.34 -5.78 16.15
N GLU A 335 9.36 -5.22 16.77
CA GLU A 335 10.25 -5.94 17.72
C GLU A 335 9.51 -6.32 19.01
#